data_33577e73ee9de61f58635a94f210ae0d
#
_entry.id   33577e73ee9de61f58635a94f210ae0d
#
_cell.length_a   1.000
_cell.length_b   1.000
_cell.length_c   1.000
_cell.angle_alpha   90.00
_cell.angle_beta   90.00
_cell.angle_gamma   90.00
#
_symmetry.space_group_name_H-M   'P 1'
#
loop_
_entity.id
_entity.type
_entity.pdbx_description
1 polymer ?
#
loop_
_entity_poly.entity_id
_entity_poly.type
_entity_poly.pdbx_seq_one_letter_code
_entity_poly.pdbx_strand_id
1 'polypeptide(L)'
;RPRRTFLSAGATIAVSLPIVSTIAQGMEKGHGKGQHGQGKHGKKWPPIVPPGAISLERFKDVCTGCQICVTQCPSHVLRPTGLEYGFDYMLKPRIAYIDSYCNYECTVCSEVCPTHAIKPLTKEEKATTQVGIATFFINRCIVKTEGTDCGACSEHCPTQAVHMVPYEGTLTIPQVNPDLCIGCGGCESICPVRPMRAIIIKANEVHKFVEKPKEEEVKKVEIDDFGF
;
A
#
# COMPACT_ATOMS: atom_id res chain seq x y z
N ARG A 1 -41.40 48.68 33.60
CA ARG A 1 -40.07 48.42 33.02
C ARG A 1 -40.19 48.48 31.50
N PRO A 2 -39.49 49.38 30.78
CA PRO A 2 -39.63 49.52 29.34
C PRO A 2 -38.82 48.47 28.57
N ARG A 3 -39.44 47.92 27.53
CA ARG A 3 -38.81 47.05 26.54
C ARG A 3 -37.93 47.92 25.63
N ARG A 4 -36.64 47.56 25.53
CA ARG A 4 -35.73 48.20 24.57
C ARG A 4 -35.87 47.45 23.23
N THR A 5 -36.37 48.15 22.23
CA THR A 5 -36.34 47.78 20.83
C THR A 5 -34.97 48.09 20.25
N PHE A 6 -34.22 47.05 19.83
CA PHE A 6 -33.02 47.22 19.04
C PHE A 6 -33.41 47.33 17.58
N LEU A 7 -33.21 48.51 17.03
CA LEU A 7 -33.21 48.76 15.59
C LEU A 7 -31.94 48.17 14.98
N SER A 8 -32.04 47.16 14.13
CA SER A 8 -30.97 46.67 13.33
C SER A 8 -30.71 47.56 12.14
N ALA A 9 -29.61 48.32 12.19
CA ALA A 9 -29.08 49.01 11.01
C ALA A 9 -28.29 47.98 10.21
N GLY A 10 -28.85 47.52 9.10
CA GLY A 10 -28.12 46.70 8.13
C GLY A 10 -27.14 47.53 7.33
N ALA A 11 -25.86 47.42 7.63
CA ALA A 11 -24.79 47.88 6.77
C ALA A 11 -24.38 46.73 5.83
N THR A 12 -24.83 46.74 4.61
CA THR A 12 -24.35 45.87 3.52
C THR A 12 -22.97 46.37 3.10
N ILE A 13 -21.91 45.70 3.60
CA ILE A 13 -20.57 45.86 3.10
C ILE A 13 -20.43 45.02 1.82
N ALA A 14 -20.45 45.71 0.66
CA ALA A 14 -20.09 45.12 -0.60
C ALA A 14 -18.58 44.86 -0.60
N VAL A 15 -18.15 43.64 -0.22
CA VAL A 15 -16.76 43.21 -0.40
C VAL A 15 -16.61 42.82 -1.86
N SER A 16 -15.87 43.65 -2.60
CA SER A 16 -15.49 43.42 -3.99
C SER A 16 -14.65 42.16 -4.13
N LEU A 17 -15.11 41.24 -4.96
CA LEU A 17 -14.55 39.94 -5.34
C LEU A 17 -13.42 40.07 -6.41
N PRO A 18 -12.17 40.38 -6.06
CA PRO A 18 -11.07 39.87 -6.86
C PRO A 18 -9.99 39.14 -6.07
N ILE A 19 -10.16 38.90 -4.75
CA ILE A 19 -9.09 38.22 -3.94
C ILE A 19 -9.23 36.71 -3.88
N VAL A 20 -10.39 36.17 -4.23
CA VAL A 20 -10.63 34.71 -4.16
C VAL A 20 -10.03 33.93 -5.34
N SER A 21 -9.79 34.57 -6.48
CA SER A 21 -9.25 33.88 -7.68
C SER A 21 -7.75 33.58 -7.62
N THR A 22 -6.99 34.31 -6.81
CA THR A 22 -5.52 34.14 -6.72
C THR A 22 -5.09 33.08 -5.70
N ILE A 23 -5.94 32.75 -4.73
CA ILE A 23 -5.63 31.69 -3.73
C ILE A 23 -5.90 30.28 -4.31
N ALA A 24 -6.81 30.14 -5.27
CA ALA A 24 -7.13 28.86 -5.90
C ALA A 24 -6.02 28.31 -6.83
N GLN A 25 -5.13 29.17 -7.34
CA GLN A 25 -4.04 28.77 -8.24
C GLN A 25 -2.75 28.34 -7.53
N GLY A 26 -2.63 28.56 -6.22
CA GLY A 26 -1.45 28.23 -5.42
C GLY A 26 -1.47 26.84 -4.75
N MET A 27 -2.59 26.15 -4.69
CA MET A 27 -2.75 24.88 -3.95
C MET A 27 -2.72 23.60 -4.80
N GLU A 28 -2.44 23.69 -6.10
CA GLU A 28 -2.39 22.49 -6.97
C GLU A 28 -1.01 21.82 -7.08
N LYS A 29 -0.02 22.26 -6.34
CA LYS A 29 1.31 21.63 -6.34
C LYS A 29 1.58 20.95 -5.00
N GLY A 30 1.14 19.70 -4.84
CA GLY A 30 1.56 18.93 -3.69
C GLY A 30 0.76 17.69 -3.29
N HIS A 31 -0.30 17.33 -3.98
CA HIS A 31 -0.90 16.02 -3.79
C HIS A 31 -0.36 15.07 -4.86
N GLY A 32 0.67 14.32 -4.50
CA GLY A 32 1.08 13.16 -5.28
C GLY A 32 -0.14 12.28 -5.49
N LYS A 33 -0.73 12.30 -6.69
CA LYS A 33 -1.79 11.37 -7.08
C LYS A 33 -1.24 9.96 -6.88
N GLY A 34 -1.72 9.28 -5.84
CA GLY A 34 -1.37 7.89 -5.57
C GLY A 34 -1.61 7.08 -6.85
N GLN A 35 -0.51 6.65 -7.45
CA GLN A 35 -0.54 5.96 -8.73
C GLN A 35 -0.92 4.51 -8.51
N HIS A 36 -2.21 4.24 -8.40
CA HIS A 36 -2.69 2.92 -8.69
C HIS A 36 -2.77 2.75 -10.21
N GLY A 37 -1.97 1.82 -10.72
CA GLY A 37 -1.94 1.50 -12.14
C GLY A 37 -3.33 1.19 -12.67
N GLN A 38 -3.66 1.77 -13.81
CA GLN A 38 -4.89 1.45 -14.53
C GLN A 38 -4.71 0.09 -15.21
N GLY A 39 -5.63 -0.83 -14.95
CA GLY A 39 -5.72 -2.07 -15.71
C GLY A 39 -6.00 -1.80 -17.20
N LYS A 40 -5.74 -2.77 -18.06
CA LYS A 40 -6.15 -2.74 -19.47
C LYS A 40 -7.66 -2.43 -19.50
N HIS A 41 -8.09 -1.37 -20.18
CA HIS A 41 -9.45 -0.84 -20.30
C HIS A 41 -9.91 0.17 -19.22
N GLY A 42 -9.00 0.91 -18.56
CA GLY A 42 -9.41 1.99 -17.64
C GLY A 42 -10.08 1.53 -16.32
N LYS A 43 -10.22 0.23 -16.10
CA LYS A 43 -10.74 -0.32 -14.85
C LYS A 43 -9.68 -0.19 -13.77
N LYS A 44 -9.94 0.60 -12.73
CA LYS A 44 -9.07 0.68 -11.56
C LYS A 44 -9.01 -0.68 -10.87
N TRP A 45 -7.83 -1.10 -10.44
CA TRP A 45 -7.70 -2.27 -9.57
C TRP A 45 -8.37 -1.97 -8.22
N PRO A 46 -8.96 -3.00 -7.60
CA PRO A 46 -9.58 -2.82 -6.30
C PRO A 46 -8.55 -2.41 -5.23
N PRO A 47 -8.99 -1.78 -4.13
CA PRO A 47 -8.11 -1.42 -3.03
C PRO A 47 -7.51 -2.67 -2.38
N ILE A 48 -6.23 -2.60 -1.99
CA ILE A 48 -5.62 -3.66 -1.19
C ILE A 48 -6.02 -3.41 0.26
N VAL A 49 -6.79 -4.34 0.83
CA VAL A 49 -7.27 -4.25 2.21
C VAL A 49 -6.31 -4.95 3.18
N PRO A 50 -6.28 -4.56 4.47
CA PRO A 50 -5.37 -5.13 5.46
C PRO A 50 -5.52 -6.65 5.61
N PRO A 51 -4.43 -7.38 5.97
CA PRO A 51 -4.51 -8.80 6.30
C PRO A 51 -5.48 -9.02 7.45
N GLY A 52 -6.27 -10.10 7.38
CA GLY A 52 -7.40 -10.34 8.31
C GLY A 52 -8.75 -9.81 7.84
N ALA A 53 -8.81 -9.01 6.77
CA ALA A 53 -10.08 -8.54 6.19
C ALA A 53 -10.91 -9.68 5.56
N ILE A 54 -10.27 -10.78 5.18
CA ILE A 54 -10.82 -12.00 4.55
C ILE A 54 -11.19 -11.77 3.08
N SER A 55 -12.09 -10.83 2.79
CA SER A 55 -12.50 -10.46 1.44
C SER A 55 -12.81 -8.97 1.34
N LEU A 56 -12.73 -8.44 0.13
CA LEU A 56 -13.08 -7.04 -0.15
C LEU A 56 -14.54 -6.74 0.18
N GLU A 57 -15.45 -7.66 -0.14
CA GLU A 57 -16.88 -7.50 0.11
C GLU A 57 -17.18 -7.42 1.61
N ARG A 58 -16.73 -8.45 2.37
CA ARG A 58 -16.90 -8.44 3.82
C ARG A 58 -16.29 -7.19 4.46
N PHE A 59 -15.09 -6.81 4.04
CA PHE A 59 -14.41 -5.62 4.57
C PHE A 59 -15.22 -4.35 4.30
N LYS A 60 -15.74 -4.21 3.10
CA LYS A 60 -16.60 -3.11 2.71
C LYS A 60 -17.85 -3.00 3.62
N ASP A 61 -18.46 -4.12 3.95
CA ASP A 61 -19.71 -4.12 4.72
C ASP A 61 -19.49 -3.92 6.22
N VAL A 62 -18.40 -4.43 6.79
CA VAL A 62 -18.13 -4.43 8.23
C VAL A 62 -17.28 -3.24 8.69
N CYS A 63 -16.43 -2.69 7.83
CA CYS A 63 -15.54 -1.59 8.20
C CYS A 63 -16.30 -0.26 8.30
N THR A 64 -16.26 0.36 9.48
CA THR A 64 -16.90 1.67 9.76
C THR A 64 -16.03 2.88 9.39
N GLY A 65 -14.78 2.67 8.93
CA GLY A 65 -13.86 3.77 8.60
C GLY A 65 -13.37 4.57 9.81
N CYS A 66 -13.29 3.97 11.01
CA CYS A 66 -12.90 4.65 12.25
C CYS A 66 -11.44 5.13 12.31
N GLN A 67 -10.58 4.72 11.37
CA GLN A 67 -9.18 5.11 11.19
C GLN A 67 -8.22 4.66 12.31
N ILE A 68 -8.64 3.91 13.31
CA ILE A 68 -7.74 3.45 14.41
C ILE A 68 -6.57 2.64 13.84
N CYS A 69 -6.82 1.69 12.93
CA CYS A 69 -5.77 0.89 12.31
C CYS A 69 -4.80 1.73 11.45
N VAL A 70 -5.25 2.86 10.88
CA VAL A 70 -4.39 3.79 10.12
C VAL A 70 -3.45 4.53 11.05
N THR A 71 -3.95 5.05 12.17
CA THR A 71 -3.15 5.81 13.15
C THR A 71 -2.18 4.92 13.92
N GLN A 72 -2.54 3.66 14.16
CA GLN A 72 -1.72 2.69 14.90
C GLN A 72 -0.74 1.91 14.01
N CYS A 73 -0.78 2.08 12.68
CA CYS A 73 0.09 1.37 11.76
C CYS A 73 1.55 1.82 11.91
N PRO A 74 2.47 0.97 12.40
CA PRO A 74 3.86 1.39 12.67
C PRO A 74 4.64 1.71 11.39
N SER A 75 4.32 1.09 10.27
CA SER A 75 4.92 1.37 8.97
C SER A 75 4.20 2.46 8.18
N HIS A 76 3.11 3.01 8.71
CA HIS A 76 2.28 4.04 8.06
C HIS A 76 1.86 3.70 6.62
N VAL A 77 1.75 2.41 6.31
CA VAL A 77 1.36 1.92 4.99
C VAL A 77 -0.15 1.96 4.76
N LEU A 78 -0.94 2.04 5.84
CA LEU A 78 -2.39 2.19 5.77
C LEU A 78 -2.77 3.65 5.50
N ARG A 79 -3.61 3.86 4.49
CA ARG A 79 -4.14 5.17 4.11
C ARG A 79 -5.66 5.09 3.97
N PRO A 80 -6.40 6.12 4.38
CA PRO A 80 -7.83 6.18 4.09
C PRO A 80 -8.05 6.29 2.57
N THR A 81 -9.11 5.66 2.08
CA THR A 81 -9.56 5.85 0.70
C THR A 81 -10.36 7.15 0.59
N GLY A 82 -10.22 7.83 -0.53
CA GLY A 82 -11.13 8.90 -0.95
C GLY A 82 -12.28 8.33 -1.79
N LEU A 83 -12.64 9.04 -2.86
CA LEU A 83 -13.68 8.63 -3.81
C LEU A 83 -13.14 7.76 -4.96
N GLU A 84 -11.83 7.49 -4.98
CA GLU A 84 -11.17 6.76 -6.07
C GLU A 84 -11.66 5.32 -6.25
N TYR A 85 -12.27 4.72 -5.21
CA TYR A 85 -12.84 3.36 -5.24
C TYR A 85 -14.36 3.34 -5.09
N GLY A 86 -15.02 4.51 -5.18
CA GLY A 86 -16.46 4.69 -4.98
C GLY A 86 -16.84 4.99 -3.52
N PHE A 87 -18.10 5.34 -3.31
CA PHE A 87 -18.61 5.72 -1.99
C PHE A 87 -18.54 4.57 -0.97
N ASP A 88 -18.68 3.34 -1.40
CA ASP A 88 -18.65 2.16 -0.52
C ASP A 88 -17.32 1.98 0.21
N TYR A 89 -16.23 2.48 -0.37
CA TYR A 89 -14.89 2.43 0.22
C TYR A 89 -14.45 3.74 0.86
N MET A 90 -15.25 4.80 0.77
CA MET A 90 -14.88 6.12 1.31
C MET A 90 -14.47 6.03 2.79
N LEU A 91 -13.33 6.62 3.13
CA LEU A 91 -12.68 6.60 4.44
C LEU A 91 -12.25 5.21 4.95
N LYS A 92 -12.48 4.13 4.23
CA LYS A 92 -11.98 2.81 4.65
C LYS A 92 -10.49 2.69 4.41
N PRO A 93 -9.74 2.02 5.29
CA PRO A 93 -8.30 1.89 5.13
C PRO A 93 -7.95 0.97 3.96
N ARG A 94 -6.95 1.38 3.19
CA ARG A 94 -6.26 0.57 2.19
C ARG A 94 -4.77 0.55 2.44
N ILE A 95 -4.10 -0.47 1.95
CA ILE A 95 -2.64 -0.51 1.92
C ILE A 95 -2.17 0.29 0.70
N ALA A 96 -1.20 1.18 0.91
CA ALA A 96 -0.60 2.03 -0.12
C ALA A 96 0.92 1.96 -0.05
N TYR A 97 1.52 1.24 -0.98
CA TYR A 97 2.98 1.00 -1.04
C TYR A 97 3.76 2.15 -1.68
N ILE A 98 3.42 3.40 -1.32
CA ILE A 98 4.07 4.58 -1.90
C ILE A 98 5.47 4.75 -1.32
N ASP A 99 5.55 4.83 0.01
CA ASP A 99 6.79 5.12 0.73
C ASP A 99 7.18 4.03 1.72
N SER A 100 6.32 3.02 1.90
CA SER A 100 6.48 1.96 2.88
C SER A 100 5.79 0.67 2.45
N TYR A 101 5.94 -0.38 3.24
CA TYR A 101 5.35 -1.69 3.01
C TYR A 101 4.78 -2.28 4.30
N CYS A 102 3.95 -3.32 4.19
CA CYS A 102 3.37 -4.00 5.34
C CYS A 102 4.42 -4.92 5.97
N ASN A 103 4.81 -4.64 7.21
CA ASN A 103 5.79 -5.46 7.93
C ASN A 103 5.29 -6.91 8.08
N TYR A 104 6.19 -7.86 7.84
CA TYR A 104 5.91 -9.30 7.74
C TYR A 104 5.27 -9.87 9.01
N GLU A 105 5.73 -9.49 10.18
CA GLU A 105 5.25 -10.01 11.47
C GLU A 105 4.25 -9.11 12.20
N CYS A 106 3.88 -7.98 11.61
CA CYS A 106 3.03 -7.00 12.27
C CYS A 106 1.55 -7.38 12.21
N THR A 107 0.87 -7.43 13.36
CA THR A 107 -0.54 -7.77 13.53
C THR A 107 -1.39 -6.63 14.08
N VAL A 108 -0.78 -5.47 14.39
CA VAL A 108 -1.39 -4.32 15.10
C VAL A 108 -2.76 -3.91 14.53
N CYS A 109 -2.90 -3.81 13.20
CA CYS A 109 -4.17 -3.40 12.59
C CYS A 109 -5.32 -4.38 12.87
N SER A 110 -5.03 -5.66 13.07
CA SER A 110 -6.00 -6.70 13.41
C SER A 110 -6.38 -6.69 14.89
N GLU A 111 -5.46 -6.31 15.76
CA GLU A 111 -5.65 -6.24 17.21
C GLU A 111 -6.52 -5.04 17.62
N VAL A 112 -6.35 -3.90 16.92
CA VAL A 112 -7.04 -2.64 17.27
C VAL A 112 -8.38 -2.44 16.57
N CYS A 113 -8.84 -3.38 15.75
CA CYS A 113 -10.07 -3.23 14.97
C CYS A 113 -11.33 -3.48 15.81
N PRO A 114 -12.12 -2.46 16.19
CA PRO A 114 -13.24 -2.62 17.11
C PRO A 114 -14.43 -3.40 16.51
N THR A 115 -14.56 -3.39 15.19
CA THR A 115 -15.66 -4.07 14.48
C THR A 115 -15.25 -5.46 13.97
N HIS A 116 -14.00 -5.88 14.19
CA HIS A 116 -13.44 -7.08 13.58
C HIS A 116 -13.59 -7.15 12.06
N ALA A 117 -13.69 -5.98 11.39
CA ALA A 117 -13.55 -5.90 9.93
C ALA A 117 -12.21 -6.46 9.48
N ILE A 118 -11.18 -6.25 10.29
CA ILE A 118 -9.88 -6.93 10.25
C ILE A 118 -9.89 -7.91 11.42
N LYS A 119 -10.00 -9.21 11.15
CA LYS A 119 -9.98 -10.25 12.20
C LYS A 119 -8.59 -10.34 12.81
N PRO A 120 -8.50 -10.56 14.14
CA PRO A 120 -7.23 -10.85 14.79
C PRO A 120 -6.51 -12.00 14.10
N LEU A 121 -5.22 -11.84 13.87
CA LEU A 121 -4.32 -12.84 13.27
C LEU A 121 -3.15 -13.08 14.21
N THR A 122 -2.70 -14.32 14.26
CA THR A 122 -1.39 -14.63 14.80
C THR A 122 -0.30 -14.22 13.80
N LYS A 123 0.95 -14.15 14.25
CA LYS A 123 2.09 -13.87 13.36
C LYS A 123 2.22 -14.91 12.26
N GLU A 124 1.98 -16.18 12.61
CA GLU A 124 2.04 -17.31 11.70
C GLU A 124 0.95 -17.23 10.62
N GLU A 125 -0.28 -16.90 11.00
CA GLU A 125 -1.38 -16.69 10.07
C GLU A 125 -1.12 -15.48 9.17
N LYS A 126 -0.59 -14.38 9.76
CA LYS A 126 -0.22 -13.19 9.00
C LYS A 126 0.86 -13.48 7.95
N ALA A 127 1.85 -14.30 8.31
CA ALA A 127 2.96 -14.70 7.45
C ALA A 127 2.51 -15.52 6.23
N THR A 128 1.34 -16.13 6.29
CA THR A 128 0.75 -16.93 5.20
C THR A 128 -0.45 -16.25 4.53
N THR A 129 -0.94 -15.13 5.07
CA THR A 129 -2.10 -14.41 4.51
C THR A 129 -1.72 -13.63 3.27
N GLN A 130 -2.21 -14.03 2.10
CA GLN A 130 -2.01 -13.36 0.82
C GLN A 130 -3.11 -12.31 0.58
N VAL A 131 -2.77 -11.03 0.72
CA VAL A 131 -3.68 -9.90 0.42
C VAL A 131 -3.70 -9.50 -1.05
N GLY A 132 -2.67 -9.91 -1.78
CA GLY A 132 -2.50 -9.61 -3.20
C GLY A 132 -1.25 -10.30 -3.75
N ILE A 133 -1.00 -10.15 -5.03
CA ILE A 133 0.12 -10.77 -5.72
C ILE A 133 0.93 -9.69 -6.47
N ALA A 134 2.25 -9.77 -6.35
CA ALA A 134 3.15 -8.93 -7.11
C ALA A 134 3.04 -9.23 -8.62
N THR A 135 2.97 -8.19 -9.42
CA THR A 135 2.94 -8.28 -10.87
C THR A 135 4.09 -7.45 -11.43
N PHE A 136 4.95 -8.08 -12.19
CA PHE A 136 6.11 -7.45 -12.82
C PHE A 136 5.78 -6.94 -14.24
N PHE A 137 6.28 -5.76 -14.58
CA PHE A 137 6.13 -5.10 -15.87
C PHE A 137 7.52 -4.81 -16.46
N ILE A 138 8.03 -5.72 -17.23
CA ILE A 138 9.39 -5.66 -17.80
C ILE A 138 9.65 -4.35 -18.57
N ASN A 139 8.66 -3.83 -19.29
CA ASN A 139 8.80 -2.60 -20.07
C ASN A 139 9.00 -1.32 -19.23
N ARG A 140 8.89 -1.42 -17.91
CA ARG A 140 9.12 -0.33 -16.97
C ARG A 140 10.40 -0.52 -16.17
N CYS A 141 10.97 -1.74 -16.15
CA CYS A 141 12.13 -2.07 -15.34
C CYS A 141 13.39 -1.40 -15.89
N ILE A 142 14.19 -0.78 -15.02
CA ILE A 142 15.46 -0.14 -15.39
C ILE A 142 16.45 -1.12 -16.02
N VAL A 143 16.36 -2.39 -15.69
CA VAL A 143 17.18 -3.43 -16.32
C VAL A 143 16.94 -3.45 -17.83
N LYS A 144 15.67 -3.34 -18.27
CA LYS A 144 15.32 -3.31 -19.70
C LYS A 144 15.46 -1.91 -20.29
N THR A 145 15.06 -0.85 -19.56
CA THR A 145 15.00 0.50 -20.14
C THR A 145 16.35 1.19 -20.18
N GLU A 146 17.25 0.87 -19.26
CA GLU A 146 18.54 1.54 -19.07
C GLU A 146 19.73 0.57 -19.11
N GLY A 147 19.49 -0.75 -19.19
CA GLY A 147 20.56 -1.76 -19.15
C GLY A 147 21.30 -1.80 -17.81
N THR A 148 20.69 -1.31 -16.73
CA THR A 148 21.32 -1.24 -15.39
C THR A 148 20.92 -2.45 -14.57
N ASP A 149 21.90 -3.15 -13.99
CA ASP A 149 21.65 -4.28 -13.09
C ASP A 149 20.90 -3.82 -11.83
N CYS A 150 19.88 -4.60 -11.42
CA CYS A 150 19.05 -4.27 -10.27
C CYS A 150 18.39 -5.52 -9.68
N GLY A 151 18.65 -5.79 -8.38
CA GLY A 151 18.06 -6.91 -7.62
C GLY A 151 17.12 -6.47 -6.48
N ALA A 152 16.90 -5.17 -6.29
CA ALA A 152 16.26 -4.60 -5.10
C ALA A 152 14.92 -5.26 -4.73
N CYS A 153 14.09 -5.62 -5.70
CA CYS A 153 12.78 -6.25 -5.44
C CYS A 153 12.90 -7.68 -4.88
N SER A 154 13.95 -8.41 -5.23
CA SER A 154 14.24 -9.75 -4.69
C SER A 154 14.81 -9.66 -3.28
N GLU A 155 15.77 -8.76 -3.05
CA GLU A 155 16.45 -8.56 -1.77
C GLU A 155 15.48 -8.14 -0.65
N HIS A 156 14.41 -7.40 -0.99
CA HIS A 156 13.41 -6.93 -0.03
C HIS A 156 12.18 -7.83 0.06
N CYS A 157 12.24 -9.06 -0.46
CA CYS A 157 11.13 -9.98 -0.40
C CYS A 157 11.24 -10.90 0.84
N PRO A 158 10.46 -10.71 1.90
CA PRO A 158 10.59 -11.47 3.14
C PRO A 158 10.19 -12.95 2.97
N THR A 159 9.39 -13.26 1.95
CA THR A 159 8.97 -14.64 1.66
C THR A 159 9.75 -15.28 0.53
N GLN A 160 10.79 -14.61 -0.01
CA GLN A 160 11.56 -15.06 -1.17
C GLN A 160 10.70 -15.41 -2.40
N ALA A 161 9.49 -14.83 -2.45
CA ALA A 161 8.58 -15.01 -3.59
C ALA A 161 9.08 -14.34 -4.88
N VAL A 162 10.02 -13.41 -4.78
CA VAL A 162 10.65 -12.74 -5.91
C VAL A 162 12.09 -13.22 -6.01
N HIS A 163 12.42 -13.89 -7.09
CA HIS A 163 13.79 -14.35 -7.38
C HIS A 163 14.25 -13.78 -8.70
N MET A 164 15.57 -13.65 -8.86
CA MET A 164 16.17 -13.11 -10.06
C MET A 164 16.45 -14.23 -11.06
N VAL A 165 16.05 -14.04 -12.31
CA VAL A 165 16.31 -14.96 -13.41
C VAL A 165 17.17 -14.28 -14.49
N PRO A 166 18.02 -15.03 -15.20
CA PRO A 166 18.81 -14.49 -16.31
C PRO A 166 17.93 -13.82 -17.37
N TYR A 167 18.40 -12.69 -17.92
CA TYR A 167 17.69 -11.94 -18.96
C TYR A 167 18.60 -11.77 -20.20
N GLU A 168 19.31 -10.68 -20.34
CA GLU A 168 20.18 -10.40 -21.48
C GLU A 168 21.63 -10.21 -21.01
N GLY A 169 22.57 -10.94 -21.60
CA GLY A 169 23.99 -10.91 -21.20
C GLY A 169 24.16 -11.34 -19.74
N THR A 170 24.65 -10.45 -18.89
CA THR A 170 24.84 -10.67 -17.44
C THR A 170 23.69 -10.13 -16.60
N LEU A 171 22.69 -9.49 -17.23
CA LEU A 171 21.57 -8.86 -16.52
C LEU A 171 20.56 -9.90 -16.04
N THR A 172 19.89 -9.58 -14.95
CA THR A 172 18.82 -10.40 -14.36
C THR A 172 17.54 -9.61 -14.18
N ILE A 173 16.40 -10.28 -14.24
CA ILE A 173 15.07 -9.71 -14.01
C ILE A 173 14.31 -10.49 -12.96
N PRO A 174 13.36 -9.84 -12.22
CA PRO A 174 12.57 -10.55 -11.23
C PRO A 174 11.52 -11.46 -11.85
N GLN A 175 11.41 -12.66 -11.32
CA GLN A 175 10.30 -13.58 -11.51
C GLN A 175 9.57 -13.74 -10.18
N VAL A 176 8.24 -13.69 -10.21
CA VAL A 176 7.39 -13.77 -9.01
C VAL A 176 6.81 -15.17 -8.90
N ASN A 177 6.99 -15.82 -7.75
CA ASN A 177 6.27 -17.02 -7.39
C ASN A 177 4.98 -16.65 -6.64
N PRO A 178 3.79 -16.84 -7.22
CA PRO A 178 2.53 -16.46 -6.60
C PRO A 178 2.18 -17.29 -5.36
N ASP A 179 2.72 -18.51 -5.23
CA ASP A 179 2.41 -19.42 -4.13
C ASP A 179 3.14 -19.06 -2.82
N LEU A 180 4.18 -18.23 -2.91
CA LEU A 180 4.93 -17.70 -1.77
C LEU A 180 4.62 -16.22 -1.50
N CYS A 181 4.05 -15.51 -2.47
CA CYS A 181 3.82 -14.07 -2.38
C CYS A 181 2.64 -13.74 -1.47
N ILE A 182 2.87 -13.04 -0.38
CA ILE A 182 1.81 -12.56 0.54
C ILE A 182 1.26 -11.16 0.17
N GLY A 183 1.88 -10.48 -0.78
CA GLY A 183 1.47 -9.13 -1.17
C GLY A 183 1.86 -8.03 -0.16
N CYS A 184 2.95 -8.19 0.58
CA CYS A 184 3.41 -7.20 1.59
C CYS A 184 3.84 -5.85 0.99
N GLY A 185 4.20 -5.80 -0.29
CA GLY A 185 4.60 -4.59 -1.01
C GLY A 185 6.05 -4.17 -0.82
N GLY A 186 6.91 -4.98 -0.20
CA GLY A 186 8.34 -4.70 -0.07
C GLY A 186 9.00 -4.45 -1.42
N CYS A 187 8.75 -5.33 -2.38
CA CYS A 187 9.25 -5.19 -3.76
C CYS A 187 8.70 -3.95 -4.49
N GLU A 188 7.44 -3.56 -4.23
CA GLU A 188 6.85 -2.37 -4.82
C GLU A 188 7.43 -1.09 -4.21
N SER A 189 7.55 -1.01 -2.89
CA SER A 189 8.02 0.19 -2.19
C SER A 189 9.46 0.53 -2.52
N ILE A 190 10.34 -0.46 -2.65
CA ILE A 190 11.78 -0.27 -2.93
C ILE A 190 12.08 -0.02 -4.41
N CYS A 191 11.19 -0.37 -5.34
CA CYS A 191 11.43 -0.20 -6.76
C CYS A 191 11.80 1.26 -7.09
N PRO A 192 12.95 1.54 -7.72
CA PRO A 192 13.42 2.90 -7.99
C PRO A 192 12.64 3.61 -9.09
N VAL A 193 11.95 2.86 -9.95
CA VAL A 193 11.26 3.40 -11.12
C VAL A 193 10.10 4.32 -10.72
N ARG A 194 10.07 5.51 -11.32
CA ARG A 194 9.02 6.54 -11.16
C ARG A 194 8.57 7.04 -12.54
N PRO A 195 7.36 7.50 -12.69
CA PRO A 195 6.28 7.63 -11.71
C PRO A 195 5.55 6.32 -11.43
N MET A 196 5.59 5.33 -12.33
CA MET A 196 4.93 4.03 -12.20
C MET A 196 5.96 2.93 -12.01
N ARG A 197 5.89 2.23 -10.90
CA ARG A 197 6.83 1.16 -10.54
C ARG A 197 6.79 -0.01 -11.53
N ALA A 198 7.92 -0.69 -11.68
CA ALA A 198 8.03 -1.86 -12.55
C ALA A 198 7.39 -3.11 -11.94
N ILE A 199 7.28 -3.17 -10.61
CA ILE A 199 6.60 -4.25 -9.89
C ILE A 199 5.57 -3.62 -8.95
N ILE A 200 4.34 -4.13 -8.97
CA ILE A 200 3.20 -3.60 -8.21
C ILE A 200 2.36 -4.76 -7.68
N ILE A 201 1.74 -4.53 -6.51
CA ILE A 201 0.83 -5.51 -5.92
C ILE A 201 -0.59 -5.31 -6.48
N LYS A 202 -1.19 -6.40 -6.93
CA LYS A 202 -2.61 -6.44 -7.28
C LYS A 202 -3.38 -7.11 -6.16
N ALA A 203 -4.48 -6.47 -5.72
CA ALA A 203 -5.33 -7.01 -4.66
C ALA A 203 -5.98 -8.33 -5.06
N ASN A 204 -6.10 -9.24 -4.11
CA ASN A 204 -7.00 -10.37 -4.20
C ASN A 204 -8.40 -9.96 -3.72
N GLU A 205 -9.45 -10.39 -4.40
CA GLU A 205 -10.83 -10.16 -3.95
C GLU A 205 -11.13 -10.90 -2.65
N VAL A 206 -10.58 -12.09 -2.52
CA VAL A 206 -10.60 -12.91 -1.30
C VAL A 206 -9.16 -13.22 -0.92
N HIS A 207 -8.82 -13.00 0.35
CA HIS A 207 -7.49 -13.34 0.85
C HIS A 207 -7.30 -14.86 0.80
N LYS A 208 -6.10 -15.29 0.44
CA LYS A 208 -5.71 -16.69 0.37
C LYS A 208 -4.64 -16.97 1.42
N PHE A 209 -4.40 -18.24 1.67
CA PHE A 209 -3.24 -18.67 2.43
C PHE A 209 -2.21 -19.25 1.46
N VAL A 210 -0.95 -18.91 1.69
CA VAL A 210 0.19 -19.38 0.91
C VAL A 210 1.09 -20.26 1.76
N GLU A 211 1.97 -20.99 1.12
CA GLU A 211 2.98 -21.79 1.80
C GLU A 211 4.01 -20.88 2.49
N LYS A 212 4.53 -21.33 3.63
CA LYS A 212 5.69 -20.69 4.24
C LYS A 212 6.93 -20.98 3.39
N PRO A 213 7.84 -20.01 3.23
CA PRO A 213 9.13 -20.28 2.64
C PRO A 213 9.80 -21.41 3.45
N LYS A 214 10.41 -22.37 2.74
CA LYS A 214 11.20 -23.41 3.40
C LYS A 214 12.38 -22.71 4.07
N GLU A 215 12.52 -22.86 5.37
CA GLU A 215 13.73 -22.45 6.07
C GLU A 215 14.87 -23.30 5.48
N GLU A 216 15.73 -22.70 4.68
CA GLU A 216 17.00 -23.32 4.34
C GLU A 216 17.75 -23.46 5.67
N GLU A 217 18.05 -24.70 6.09
CA GLU A 217 18.93 -24.94 7.21
C GLU A 217 20.23 -24.21 6.94
N VAL A 218 20.42 -23.08 7.66
CA VAL A 218 21.69 -22.35 7.62
C VAL A 218 22.73 -23.34 8.13
N LYS A 219 23.46 -23.97 7.20
CA LYS A 219 24.64 -24.76 7.56
C LYS A 219 25.51 -23.83 8.37
N LYS A 220 25.65 -24.13 9.68
CA LYS A 220 26.60 -23.44 10.54
C LYS A 220 27.95 -23.56 9.84
N VAL A 221 28.37 -22.46 9.20
CA VAL A 221 29.76 -22.32 8.79
C VAL A 221 30.51 -22.23 10.10
N GLU A 222 31.24 -23.31 10.46
CA GLU A 222 32.25 -23.21 11.50
C GLU A 222 33.25 -22.17 10.99
N ILE A 223 33.19 -21.01 11.62
CA ILE A 223 34.19 -19.97 11.40
C ILE A 223 35.42 -20.47 12.11
N ASP A 224 36.36 -21.03 11.34
CA ASP A 224 37.69 -21.33 11.83
C ASP A 224 38.24 -20.03 12.42
N ASP A 225 38.63 -20.14 13.69
CA ASP A 225 39.12 -19.05 14.52
C ASP A 225 40.27 -18.36 13.78
N PHE A 226 40.04 -17.14 13.32
CA PHE A 226 41.13 -16.32 12.78
C PHE A 226 42.01 -15.95 13.95
N GLY A 227 43.03 -16.77 14.17
CA GLY A 227 44.05 -16.51 15.17
C GLY A 227 44.71 -15.15 14.97
N PHE A 228 44.43 -14.23 15.84
CA PHE A 228 45.22 -13.04 16.12
C PHE A 228 46.10 -13.28 17.36
#